data_3aad547a2fc8f0acb87f8f4c7dd089bb
#
_entry.id   3aad547a2fc8f0acb87f8f4c7dd089bb
#
_cell.length_a   1.000
_cell.length_b   1.000
_cell.length_c   1.000
_cell.angle_alpha   90.00
_cell.angle_beta   90.00
_cell.angle_gamma   90.00
#
_symmetry.space_group_name_H-M   'P 1'
#
loop_
_entity.id
_entity.type
_entity.pdbx_description
1 polymer ?
#
loop_
_entity_poly.entity_id
_entity_poly.type
_entity_poly.pdbx_seq_one_letter_code
_entity_poly.pdbx_strand_id
1 'polypeptide(L)'
;MKQPCVYIMANKRHGTVYTGVTSNLPKRAFEHREGLVMGFSKKYGCRMLVWYELHETMIAAITREKQIKAGSRSKKLALIEALNPDWADLYESLI
;
A
#
# COMPACT_ATOMS: atom_id res chain seq x y z
N MET A 1 -5.25 -10.67 -14.48
CA MET A 1 -6.06 -11.36 -13.47
C MET A 1 -6.30 -10.42 -12.28
N LYS A 2 -7.52 -10.42 -11.76
CA LYS A 2 -7.86 -9.54 -10.64
C LYS A 2 -7.68 -10.28 -9.31
N GLN A 3 -7.00 -9.63 -8.38
CA GLN A 3 -6.74 -10.17 -7.05
C GLN A 3 -6.97 -9.07 -6.03
N PRO A 4 -8.04 -9.14 -5.24
CA PRO A 4 -8.30 -8.13 -4.21
C PRO A 4 -7.14 -8.04 -3.22
N CYS A 5 -6.75 -6.81 -2.90
CA CYS A 5 -5.62 -6.62 -2.01
C CYS A 5 -5.65 -5.25 -1.35
N VAL A 6 -5.11 -5.20 -0.14
CA VAL A 6 -4.84 -3.96 0.59
C VAL A 6 -3.35 -3.70 0.47
N TYR A 7 -2.96 -2.43 0.35
CA TYR A 7 -1.56 -2.08 0.18
C TYR A 7 -1.23 -0.77 0.91
N ILE A 8 0.06 -0.57 1.18
CA ILE A 8 0.57 0.67 1.74
C ILE A 8 1.70 1.18 0.86
N MET A 9 1.57 2.45 0.44
CA MET A 9 2.63 3.17 -0.25
C MET A 9 3.30 4.13 0.72
N ALA A 10 4.59 4.40 0.53
CA ALA A 10 5.34 5.35 1.36
C ALA A 10 6.17 6.27 0.48
N ASN A 11 6.49 7.47 0.98
CA ASN A 11 7.40 8.37 0.26
C ASN A 11 8.86 8.05 0.57
N LYS A 12 9.14 7.49 1.73
CA LYS A 12 10.49 7.09 2.16
C LYS A 12 10.35 6.22 3.41
N ARG A 13 11.47 5.61 3.81
CA ARG A 13 11.52 4.84 5.06
C ARG A 13 11.07 5.72 6.24
N HIS A 14 10.15 5.21 7.06
CA HIS A 14 9.58 5.91 8.21
C HIS A 14 8.92 7.24 7.85
N GLY A 15 8.59 7.44 6.57
CA GLY A 15 7.96 8.66 6.10
C GLY A 15 6.44 8.61 6.13
N THR A 16 5.83 9.42 5.26
CA THR A 16 4.38 9.46 5.09
C THR A 16 3.91 8.19 4.39
N VAL A 17 2.82 7.61 4.87
CA VAL A 17 2.25 6.38 4.29
C VAL A 17 0.82 6.62 3.81
N TYR A 18 0.43 5.88 2.79
CA TYR A 18 -0.91 5.89 2.20
C TYR A 18 -1.42 4.47 2.12
N THR A 19 -2.60 4.20 2.67
CA THR A 19 -3.23 2.89 2.62
C THR A 19 -4.33 2.89 1.57
N GLY A 20 -4.34 1.89 0.70
CA GLY A 20 -5.34 1.76 -0.35
C GLY A 20 -5.78 0.33 -0.56
N VAL A 21 -6.77 0.16 -1.43
CA VAL A 21 -7.32 -1.14 -1.80
C VAL A 21 -7.45 -1.18 -3.32
N THR A 22 -7.18 -2.34 -3.90
CA THR A 22 -7.26 -2.51 -5.36
C THR A 22 -7.54 -3.96 -5.70
N SER A 23 -8.05 -4.20 -6.90
CA SER A 23 -8.17 -5.55 -7.46
C SER A 23 -7.03 -5.87 -8.42
N ASN A 24 -6.09 -4.94 -8.63
CA ASN A 24 -4.97 -5.12 -9.53
C ASN A 24 -3.76 -4.35 -8.97
N LEU A 25 -3.01 -4.99 -8.09
CA LEU A 25 -1.89 -4.34 -7.41
C LEU A 25 -0.77 -3.90 -8.35
N PRO A 26 -0.31 -4.72 -9.32
CA PRO A 26 0.76 -4.25 -10.21
C PRO A 26 0.40 -2.97 -10.96
N LYS A 27 -0.83 -2.88 -11.47
CA LYS A 27 -1.30 -1.68 -12.16
C LYS A 27 -1.38 -0.49 -11.23
N ARG A 28 -1.97 -0.67 -10.04
CA ARG A 28 -2.15 0.42 -9.09
C ARG A 28 -0.81 0.91 -8.53
N ALA A 29 0.10 0.00 -8.23
CA ALA A 29 1.44 0.37 -7.76
C ALA A 29 2.20 1.16 -8.83
N PHE A 30 2.08 0.77 -10.09
CA PHE A 30 2.64 1.52 -11.20
C PHE A 30 2.07 2.93 -11.27
N GLU A 31 0.75 3.05 -11.13
CA GLU A 31 0.08 4.36 -11.17
C GLU A 31 0.56 5.28 -10.04
N HIS A 32 0.74 4.75 -8.84
CA HIS A 32 1.32 5.53 -7.72
C HIS A 32 2.76 5.93 -8.03
N ARG A 33 3.54 4.99 -8.53
CA ARG A 33 4.95 5.22 -8.85
C ARG A 33 5.13 6.35 -9.86
N GLU A 34 4.23 6.42 -10.85
CA GLU A 34 4.26 7.44 -11.89
C GLU A 34 3.52 8.72 -11.49
N GLY A 35 2.97 8.79 -10.29
CA GLY A 35 2.26 9.97 -9.82
C GLY A 35 0.91 10.18 -10.49
N LEU A 36 0.28 9.10 -10.98
CA LEU A 36 -1.00 9.18 -11.69
C LEU A 36 -2.21 9.12 -10.77
N VAL A 37 -2.03 8.66 -9.52
CA VAL A 37 -3.12 8.60 -8.54
C VAL A 37 -3.20 9.95 -7.85
N MET A 38 -4.33 10.66 -8.07
CA MET A 38 -4.54 12.00 -7.52
C MET A 38 -4.81 11.96 -6.02
N GLY A 39 -4.59 13.10 -5.35
CA GLY A 39 -4.91 13.27 -3.95
C GLY A 39 -3.70 13.09 -3.03
N PHE A 40 -3.95 12.52 -1.83
CA PHE A 40 -2.96 12.42 -0.75
C PHE A 40 -1.65 11.75 -1.20
N SER A 41 -1.74 10.61 -1.87
CA SER A 41 -0.57 9.86 -2.31
C SER A 41 0.33 10.70 -3.22
N LYS A 42 -0.25 11.40 -4.19
CA LYS A 42 0.50 12.26 -5.12
C LYS A 42 1.08 13.46 -4.39
N LYS A 43 0.29 14.09 -3.53
CA LYS A 43 0.71 15.29 -2.79
C LYS A 43 1.96 15.02 -1.95
N TYR A 44 2.03 13.87 -1.30
CA TYR A 44 3.15 13.54 -0.42
C TYR A 44 4.19 12.63 -1.07
N GLY A 45 4.04 12.33 -2.35
CA GLY A 45 5.02 11.55 -3.10
C GLY A 45 5.15 10.11 -2.63
N CYS A 46 4.03 9.47 -2.25
CA CYS A 46 4.02 8.09 -1.79
C CYS A 46 4.12 7.15 -2.99
N ARG A 47 5.34 6.90 -3.46
CA ARG A 47 5.62 6.16 -4.71
C ARG A 47 6.24 4.79 -4.52
N MET A 48 6.59 4.44 -3.27
CA MET A 48 7.20 3.14 -2.95
C MET A 48 6.12 2.22 -2.39
N LEU A 49 6.01 1.00 -2.92
CA LEU A 49 5.13 -0.02 -2.36
C LEU A 49 5.88 -0.71 -1.22
N VAL A 50 5.42 -0.54 0.02
CA VAL A 50 6.14 -1.06 1.18
C VAL A 50 5.44 -2.20 1.90
N TRP A 51 4.16 -2.45 1.59
CA TRP A 51 3.39 -3.53 2.22
C TRP A 51 2.16 -3.86 1.37
N TYR A 52 1.76 -5.13 1.34
CA TYR A 52 0.47 -5.53 0.77
C TYR A 52 0.00 -6.84 1.38
N GLU A 53 -1.31 -7.07 1.25
CA GLU A 53 -1.97 -8.26 1.79
C GLU A 53 -3.09 -8.67 0.83
N LEU A 54 -3.05 -9.91 0.38
CA LEU A 54 -4.04 -10.43 -0.57
C LEU A 54 -5.30 -10.88 0.18
N HIS A 55 -6.46 -10.69 -0.45
CA HIS A 55 -7.76 -11.11 0.07
C HIS A 55 -8.53 -11.87 -1.00
N GLU A 56 -9.47 -12.72 -0.58
CA GLU A 56 -10.28 -13.49 -1.51
C GLU A 56 -11.37 -12.64 -2.18
N THR A 57 -11.85 -11.59 -1.48
CA THR A 57 -12.91 -10.73 -1.99
C THR A 57 -12.56 -9.27 -1.80
N MET A 58 -13.20 -8.39 -2.61
CA MET A 58 -13.04 -6.96 -2.44
C MET A 58 -13.65 -6.47 -1.13
N ILE A 59 -14.75 -7.09 -0.69
CA ILE A 59 -15.38 -6.73 0.59
C ILE A 59 -14.39 -6.95 1.74
N ALA A 60 -13.71 -8.10 1.75
CA ALA A 60 -12.71 -8.39 2.78
C ALA A 60 -11.55 -7.40 2.72
N ALA A 61 -11.06 -7.09 1.51
CA ALA A 61 -9.99 -6.13 1.33
C ALA A 61 -10.38 -4.73 1.81
N ILE A 62 -11.58 -4.27 1.47
CA ILE A 62 -12.10 -2.96 1.90
C ILE A 62 -12.22 -2.90 3.41
N THR A 63 -12.74 -3.96 4.03
CA THR A 63 -12.85 -4.04 5.49
C THR A 63 -11.49 -3.91 6.16
N ARG A 64 -10.49 -4.62 5.62
CA ARG A 64 -9.12 -4.58 6.14
C ARG A 64 -8.51 -3.20 5.97
N GLU A 65 -8.71 -2.56 4.82
CA GLU A 65 -8.23 -1.21 4.56
C GLU A 65 -8.76 -0.23 5.61
N LYS A 66 -10.05 -0.31 5.92
CA LYS A 66 -10.67 0.55 6.92
C LYS A 66 -10.08 0.31 8.31
N GLN A 67 -9.82 -0.95 8.67
CA GLN A 67 -9.20 -1.30 9.95
C GLN A 67 -7.81 -0.67 10.05
N ILE A 68 -7.01 -0.78 9.00
CA ILE A 68 -5.66 -0.23 8.97
C ILE A 68 -5.70 1.30 9.08
N LYS A 69 -6.58 1.94 8.30
CA LYS A 69 -6.71 3.40 8.33
C LYS A 69 -7.15 3.92 9.70
N ALA A 70 -8.00 3.18 10.40
CA ALA A 70 -8.46 3.56 11.74
C ALA A 70 -7.41 3.33 12.82
N GLY A 71 -6.38 2.55 12.53
CA GLY A 71 -5.31 2.25 13.48
C GLY A 71 -4.31 3.39 13.61
N SER A 72 -3.50 3.31 14.67
CA SER A 72 -2.45 4.29 14.92
C SER A 72 -1.34 4.18 13.88
N ARG A 73 -0.51 5.23 13.78
CA ARG A 73 0.68 5.20 12.95
C ARG A 73 1.62 4.07 13.37
N SER A 74 1.81 3.85 14.67
CA SER A 74 2.71 2.78 15.13
C SER A 74 2.24 1.40 14.70
N LYS A 75 0.93 1.16 14.63
CA LYS A 75 0.39 -0.10 14.12
C LYS A 75 0.66 -0.28 12.64
N LYS A 76 0.53 0.80 11.85
CA LYS A 76 0.84 0.76 10.43
C LYS A 76 2.32 0.47 10.18
N LEU A 77 3.19 1.11 10.94
CA LEU A 77 4.63 0.87 10.84
C LEU A 77 4.97 -0.57 11.22
N ALA A 78 4.31 -1.11 12.25
CA ALA A 78 4.52 -2.50 12.66
C ALA A 78 4.14 -3.49 11.57
N LEU A 79 3.02 -3.24 10.85
CA LEU A 79 2.62 -4.07 9.71
C LEU A 79 3.70 -4.07 8.64
N ILE A 80 4.18 -2.89 8.28
CA ILE A 80 5.21 -2.74 7.24
C ILE A 80 6.47 -3.51 7.65
N GLU A 81 6.95 -3.29 8.87
CA GLU A 81 8.22 -3.84 9.32
C GLU A 81 8.17 -5.35 9.55
N ALA A 82 6.99 -5.92 9.85
CA ALA A 82 6.84 -7.36 9.96
C ALA A 82 7.03 -8.06 8.61
N LEU A 83 6.61 -7.44 7.52
CA LEU A 83 6.75 -8.00 6.16
C LEU A 83 8.04 -7.51 5.47
N ASN A 84 8.40 -6.27 5.70
CA ASN A 84 9.41 -5.56 4.92
C ASN A 84 10.23 -4.65 5.84
N PRO A 85 11.10 -5.25 6.69
CA PRO A 85 11.85 -4.48 7.70
C PRO A 85 12.75 -3.40 7.11
N ASP A 86 13.18 -3.56 5.86
CA ASP A 86 14.07 -2.61 5.21
C ASP A 86 13.33 -1.51 4.44
N TRP A 87 12.00 -1.55 4.42
CA TRP A 87 11.18 -0.60 3.65
C TRP A 87 11.58 -0.55 2.17
N ALA A 88 11.94 -1.70 1.61
CA ALA A 88 12.26 -1.80 0.19
C ALA A 88 11.01 -1.55 -0.66
N ASP A 89 11.20 -1.05 -1.87
CA ASP A 89 10.09 -0.92 -2.82
C ASP A 89 9.77 -2.29 -3.38
N LEU A 90 8.63 -2.86 -2.98
CA LEU A 90 8.21 -4.20 -3.36
C LEU A 90 7.66 -4.28 -4.79
N TYR A 91 7.56 -3.14 -5.49
CA TYR A 91 7.03 -3.13 -6.85
C TYR A 91 7.78 -4.09 -7.78
N GLU A 92 9.09 -4.11 -7.69
CA GLU A 92 9.92 -4.97 -8.54
C GLU A 92 9.61 -6.46 -8.35
N SER A 93 9.16 -6.86 -7.17
CA SER A 93 8.81 -8.26 -6.90
C SER A 93 7.47 -8.68 -7.50
N LEU A 94 6.67 -7.71 -8.00
CA LEU A 94 5.36 -7.98 -8.60
C LEU A 94 5.45 -8.27 -10.10
N ILE A 95 6.56 -7.95 -10.74
CA ILE A 95 6.70 -8.03 -12.19
C ILE A 95 7.78 -9.00 -12.62
#